data_60a3ecc0ab707b6ac67a0996e85f8f6b
#
_entry.id   60a3ecc0ab707b6ac67a0996e85f8f6b
#
_cell.length_a   1.000
_cell.length_b   1.000
_cell.length_c   1.000
_cell.angle_alpha   90.00
_cell.angle_beta   90.00
_cell.angle_gamma   90.00
#
_symmetry.space_group_name_H-M   'P 1'
#
loop_
_entity.id
_entity.type
_entity.pdbx_description
1 polymer ?
#
loop_
_entity_poly.entity_id
_entity_poly.type
_entity_poly.pdbx_seq_one_letter_code
_entity_poly.pdbx_strand_id
1 'polypeptide(L)'
;MSKHSIKSFSEALFKKPFYFALVNIFIYFKSPIKVLIRYVFEVGNYPQKFFIDTPVGIQGVTAFSHHDLITLVECFGKLDYRVPKGISVVVDFGSNIGISALYFLTRNEGVKVYLFEPVPRNIQRLRENLKGFEKRYVLSECAIGVENGKLDFVCEDTGRYGGLMKEGAEHPPRGSTNKVIQVQVLPANYSLGEVLKNHQYIDIVKIDVEGYENKILSHLRTDILLRIGRIYAETEGGNEIPYFFKERYGAIARYYRIENSLKVN
;
A
#
# COMPACT_ATOMS: atom_id res chain seq x y z
N MET A 1 -16.39 0.31 26.41
CA MET A 1 -16.36 1.18 25.20
C MET A 1 -15.79 2.53 25.62
N SER A 2 -14.63 2.91 25.09
CA SER A 2 -14.04 4.20 25.43
C SER A 2 -14.81 5.32 24.72
N LYS A 3 -15.04 6.45 25.43
CA LYS A 3 -15.69 7.65 24.87
C LYS A 3 -14.97 8.17 23.59
N HIS A 4 -13.72 7.83 23.39
CA HIS A 4 -12.95 8.16 22.18
C HIS A 4 -13.45 7.43 20.92
N SER A 5 -13.88 6.18 21.02
CA SER A 5 -14.36 5.38 19.88
C SER A 5 -15.65 5.92 19.27
N ILE A 6 -16.59 6.39 20.11
CA ILE A 6 -17.89 6.90 19.63
C ILE A 6 -17.75 8.28 18.99
N LYS A 7 -16.88 9.15 19.53
CA LYS A 7 -16.64 10.49 18.97
C LYS A 7 -15.92 10.43 17.63
N SER A 8 -14.92 9.56 17.50
CA SER A 8 -14.23 9.33 16.22
C SER A 8 -15.16 8.72 15.16
N PHE A 9 -16.10 7.86 15.57
CA PHE A 9 -17.10 7.27 14.69
C PHE A 9 -18.11 8.33 14.19
N SER A 10 -18.60 9.21 15.05
CA SER A 10 -19.52 10.28 14.64
C SER A 10 -18.85 11.29 13.69
N GLU A 11 -17.57 11.62 13.90
CA GLU A 11 -16.81 12.50 12.99
C GLU A 11 -16.49 11.81 11.65
N ALA A 12 -16.28 10.50 11.66
CA ALA A 12 -16.06 9.71 10.44
C ALA A 12 -17.33 9.61 9.58
N LEU A 13 -18.51 9.57 10.20
CA LEU A 13 -19.81 9.53 9.51
C LEU A 13 -20.03 10.70 8.54
N PHE A 14 -19.38 11.83 8.75
CA PHE A 14 -19.49 13.00 7.88
C PHE A 14 -18.40 13.06 6.80
N LYS A 15 -17.46 12.09 6.75
CA LYS A 15 -16.40 12.07 5.73
C LYS A 15 -16.77 11.20 4.54
N LYS A 16 -16.70 11.77 3.34
CA LYS A 16 -17.02 11.10 2.07
C LYS A 16 -16.41 9.69 1.91
N PRO A 17 -15.13 9.42 2.28
CA PRO A 17 -14.53 8.09 2.20
C PRO A 17 -15.22 7.03 3.07
N PHE A 18 -15.82 7.42 4.19
CA PHE A 18 -16.52 6.49 5.07
C PHE A 18 -17.80 5.93 4.45
N TYR A 19 -18.58 6.77 3.76
CA TYR A 19 -19.78 6.31 3.05
C TYR A 19 -19.42 5.38 1.90
N PHE A 20 -18.36 5.68 1.16
CA PHE A 20 -17.85 4.77 0.13
C PHE A 20 -17.44 3.44 0.72
N ALA A 21 -16.72 3.44 1.85
CA ALA A 21 -16.33 2.21 2.53
C ALA A 21 -17.55 1.39 2.93
N LEU A 22 -18.55 2.02 3.54
CA LEU A 22 -19.77 1.35 3.98
C LEU A 22 -20.49 0.68 2.80
N VAL A 23 -20.77 1.43 1.74
CA VAL A 23 -21.44 0.91 0.54
C VAL A 23 -20.64 -0.23 -0.09
N ASN A 24 -19.33 -0.04 -0.26
CA ASN A 24 -18.47 -1.03 -0.90
C ASN A 24 -18.26 -2.29 -0.05
N ILE A 25 -18.29 -2.19 1.29
CA ILE A 25 -18.29 -3.36 2.17
C ILE A 25 -19.53 -4.24 1.88
N PHE A 26 -20.71 -3.64 1.72
CA PHE A 26 -21.92 -4.40 1.39
C PHE A 26 -21.93 -4.96 -0.04
N ILE A 27 -21.29 -4.28 -0.98
CA ILE A 27 -21.21 -4.71 -2.38
C ILE A 27 -20.16 -5.82 -2.57
N TYR A 28 -18.97 -5.64 -2.02
CA TYR A 28 -17.82 -6.48 -2.38
C TYR A 28 -17.51 -7.58 -1.35
N PHE A 29 -17.83 -7.42 -0.07
CA PHE A 29 -17.47 -8.42 0.93
C PHE A 29 -18.59 -9.46 1.11
N LYS A 30 -18.25 -10.75 1.13
CA LYS A 30 -19.23 -11.84 1.28
C LYS A 30 -19.88 -11.91 2.68
N SER A 31 -19.29 -11.27 3.69
CA SER A 31 -19.85 -11.20 5.05
C SER A 31 -19.80 -9.74 5.55
N PRO A 32 -20.55 -8.81 4.94
CA PRO A 32 -20.41 -7.37 5.16
C PRO A 32 -20.65 -6.98 6.62
N ILE A 33 -21.66 -7.55 7.28
CA ILE A 33 -21.99 -7.26 8.69
C ILE A 33 -20.82 -7.67 9.61
N LYS A 34 -20.23 -8.85 9.37
CA LYS A 34 -19.07 -9.33 10.14
C LYS A 34 -17.87 -8.41 9.96
N VAL A 35 -17.60 -7.97 8.72
CA VAL A 35 -16.54 -7.03 8.39
C VAL A 35 -16.76 -5.70 9.11
N LEU A 36 -17.97 -5.15 9.01
CA LEU A 36 -18.32 -3.86 9.61
C LEU A 36 -18.19 -3.87 11.14
N ILE A 37 -18.73 -4.90 11.80
CA ILE A 37 -18.63 -5.05 13.26
C ILE A 37 -17.17 -5.12 13.69
N ARG A 38 -16.34 -5.93 13.02
CA ARG A 38 -14.91 -6.05 13.33
C ARG A 38 -14.15 -4.75 13.06
N TYR A 39 -14.45 -4.09 11.95
CA TYR A 39 -13.80 -2.84 11.55
C TYR A 39 -14.09 -1.68 12.50
N VAL A 40 -15.37 -1.56 12.94
CA VAL A 40 -15.81 -0.42 13.78
C VAL A 40 -15.51 -0.65 15.27
N PHE A 41 -15.70 -1.88 15.75
CA PHE A 41 -15.59 -2.18 17.18
C PHE A 41 -14.28 -2.86 17.58
N GLU A 42 -13.38 -3.09 16.62
CA GLU A 42 -12.08 -3.72 16.85
C GLU A 42 -12.17 -5.09 17.53
N VAL A 43 -13.22 -5.85 17.25
CA VAL A 43 -13.50 -7.13 17.89
C VAL A 43 -13.17 -8.31 16.98
N GLY A 44 -12.93 -9.46 17.60
CA GLY A 44 -12.73 -10.75 16.95
C GLY A 44 -11.29 -11.22 16.95
N ASN A 45 -11.10 -12.52 16.69
CA ASN A 45 -9.82 -13.19 16.70
C ASN A 45 -9.17 -13.17 15.32
N TYR A 46 -7.84 -13.16 15.29
CA TYR A 46 -7.00 -13.27 14.10
C TYR A 46 -6.02 -14.45 14.27
N PRO A 47 -5.59 -15.14 13.18
CA PRO A 47 -5.89 -14.82 11.77
C PRO A 47 -7.35 -15.11 11.39
N GLN A 48 -7.89 -14.33 10.44
CA GLN A 48 -9.23 -14.49 9.91
C GLN A 48 -9.23 -14.31 8.40
N LYS A 49 -9.86 -15.26 7.69
CA LYS A 49 -10.05 -15.19 6.24
C LYS A 49 -11.31 -14.41 5.90
N PHE A 50 -11.18 -13.49 4.93
CA PHE A 50 -12.27 -12.71 4.34
C PHE A 50 -12.38 -13.04 2.86
N PHE A 51 -13.59 -12.97 2.31
CA PHE A 51 -13.86 -13.21 0.91
C PHE A 51 -14.43 -11.95 0.27
N ILE A 52 -13.90 -11.60 -0.90
CA ILE A 52 -14.20 -10.35 -1.60
C ILE A 52 -14.53 -10.66 -3.05
N ASP A 53 -15.62 -10.07 -3.55
CA ASP A 53 -15.94 -10.07 -4.98
C ASP A 53 -15.02 -9.08 -5.70
N THR A 54 -14.39 -9.55 -6.75
CA THR A 54 -13.47 -8.75 -7.55
C THR A 54 -13.77 -8.96 -9.05
N PRO A 55 -13.30 -8.09 -9.94
CA PRO A 55 -13.45 -8.27 -11.39
C PRO A 55 -12.96 -9.61 -11.94
N VAL A 56 -12.04 -10.28 -11.26
CA VAL A 56 -11.51 -11.60 -11.65
C VAL A 56 -12.06 -12.75 -10.79
N GLY A 57 -13.22 -12.55 -10.15
CA GLY A 57 -13.89 -13.53 -9.31
C GLY A 57 -13.67 -13.32 -7.82
N ILE A 58 -14.20 -14.24 -7.01
CA ILE A 58 -14.13 -14.20 -5.54
C ILE A 58 -12.72 -14.52 -5.10
N GLN A 59 -12.14 -13.63 -4.28
CA GLN A 59 -10.81 -13.82 -3.70
C GLN A 59 -10.90 -13.98 -2.18
N GLY A 60 -10.09 -14.89 -1.66
CA GLY A 60 -9.93 -15.08 -0.22
C GLY A 60 -8.63 -14.47 0.25
N VAL A 61 -8.68 -13.62 1.28
CA VAL A 61 -7.52 -12.98 1.88
C VAL A 61 -7.52 -13.19 3.39
N THR A 62 -6.37 -13.55 3.96
CA THR A 62 -6.20 -13.74 5.40
C THR A 62 -5.63 -12.46 6.00
N ALA A 63 -6.39 -11.87 6.94
CA ALA A 63 -5.92 -10.83 7.83
C ALA A 63 -5.36 -11.48 9.10
N PHE A 64 -4.19 -11.07 9.55
CA PHE A 64 -3.48 -11.59 10.72
C PHE A 64 -3.60 -10.66 11.92
N SER A 65 -4.16 -9.46 11.70
CA SER A 65 -4.40 -8.45 12.73
C SER A 65 -5.62 -7.60 12.37
N HIS A 66 -6.08 -6.76 13.31
CA HIS A 66 -7.11 -5.77 13.03
C HIS A 66 -6.65 -4.75 11.98
N HIS A 67 -5.36 -4.41 11.97
CA HIS A 67 -4.79 -3.47 10.98
C HIS A 67 -4.85 -4.00 9.57
N ASP A 68 -4.64 -5.30 9.38
CA ASP A 68 -4.80 -5.91 8.06
C ASP A 68 -6.26 -5.80 7.57
N LEU A 69 -7.23 -5.87 8.49
CA LEU A 69 -8.64 -5.61 8.16
C LEU A 69 -8.87 -4.14 7.78
N ILE A 70 -8.21 -3.19 8.47
CA ILE A 70 -8.25 -1.77 8.10
C ILE A 70 -7.72 -1.60 6.69
N THR A 71 -6.53 -2.11 6.37
CA THR A 71 -5.92 -2.05 5.03
C THR A 71 -6.83 -2.70 3.97
N LEU A 72 -7.51 -3.81 4.33
CA LEU A 72 -8.46 -4.47 3.45
C LEU A 72 -9.65 -3.57 3.11
N VAL A 73 -10.20 -2.88 4.11
CA VAL A 73 -11.29 -1.89 3.92
C VAL A 73 -10.78 -0.65 3.19
N GLU A 74 -9.55 -0.21 3.40
CA GLU A 74 -8.93 0.90 2.67
C GLU A 74 -8.78 0.59 1.18
N CYS A 75 -8.26 -0.58 0.84
CA CYS A 75 -8.08 -0.98 -0.55
C CYS A 75 -9.41 -1.24 -1.27
N PHE A 76 -10.31 -2.04 -0.69
CA PHE A 76 -11.52 -2.54 -1.36
C PHE A 76 -12.79 -1.76 -1.01
N GLY A 77 -12.84 -1.12 0.16
CA GLY A 77 -13.97 -0.33 0.64
C GLY A 77 -13.82 1.16 0.31
N LYS A 78 -12.80 1.82 0.84
CA LYS A 78 -12.54 3.25 0.60
C LYS A 78 -12.01 3.52 -0.80
N LEU A 79 -11.42 2.51 -1.47
CA LEU A 79 -10.74 2.63 -2.77
C LEU A 79 -9.61 3.66 -2.73
N ASP A 80 -8.78 3.60 -1.69
CA ASP A 80 -7.67 4.52 -1.47
C ASP A 80 -6.71 4.55 -2.67
N TYR A 81 -6.50 3.40 -3.32
CA TYR A 81 -5.70 3.24 -4.53
C TYR A 81 -6.58 3.08 -5.78
N ARG A 82 -7.49 4.02 -6.03
CA ARG A 82 -8.45 3.93 -7.15
C ARG A 82 -7.76 3.68 -8.49
N VAL A 83 -8.10 2.55 -9.11
CA VAL A 83 -7.48 2.07 -10.35
C VAL A 83 -8.31 2.50 -11.57
N PRO A 84 -7.68 3.04 -12.64
CA PRO A 84 -8.33 3.22 -13.93
C PRO A 84 -8.57 1.88 -14.64
N LYS A 85 -9.43 1.88 -15.65
CA LYS A 85 -9.57 0.72 -16.53
C LYS A 85 -8.29 0.49 -17.34
N GLY A 86 -7.97 -0.78 -17.60
CA GLY A 86 -6.91 -1.16 -18.54
C GLY A 86 -5.48 -1.00 -18.04
N ILE A 87 -5.24 -0.95 -16.72
CA ILE A 87 -3.88 -0.96 -16.18
C ILE A 87 -3.16 -2.28 -16.51
N SER A 88 -1.86 -2.20 -16.72
CA SER A 88 -1.00 -3.33 -17.06
C SER A 88 0.15 -3.52 -16.09
N VAL A 89 0.76 -2.45 -15.59
CA VAL A 89 1.97 -2.49 -14.77
C VAL A 89 1.79 -1.66 -13.50
N VAL A 90 1.99 -2.30 -12.35
CA VAL A 90 1.95 -1.65 -11.04
C VAL A 90 3.24 -1.95 -10.29
N VAL A 91 3.75 -0.94 -9.59
CA VAL A 91 4.84 -1.07 -8.62
C VAL A 91 4.30 -0.76 -7.24
N ASP A 92 4.51 -1.64 -6.27
CA ASP A 92 4.01 -1.55 -4.90
C ASP A 92 5.19 -1.56 -3.92
N PHE A 93 5.62 -0.40 -3.49
CA PHE A 93 6.63 -0.21 -2.46
C PHE A 93 5.98 -0.29 -1.08
N GLY A 94 6.43 -1.25 -0.25
CA GLY A 94 5.81 -1.61 1.01
C GLY A 94 4.58 -2.49 0.82
N SER A 95 4.77 -3.65 0.19
CA SER A 95 3.66 -4.56 -0.15
C SER A 95 3.06 -5.28 1.06
N ASN A 96 3.74 -5.26 2.21
CA ASN A 96 3.34 -5.86 3.47
C ASN A 96 2.85 -7.31 3.26
N ILE A 97 1.67 -7.70 3.75
CA ILE A 97 1.08 -9.03 3.58
C ILE A 97 0.33 -9.21 2.25
N GLY A 98 0.50 -8.30 1.29
CA GLY A 98 0.00 -8.42 -0.09
C GLY A 98 -1.45 -7.99 -0.30
N ILE A 99 -2.08 -7.22 0.59
CA ILE A 99 -3.49 -6.78 0.43
C ILE A 99 -3.61 -5.77 -0.72
N SER A 100 -2.74 -4.77 -0.79
CA SER A 100 -2.67 -3.81 -1.90
C SER A 100 -2.35 -4.51 -3.22
N ALA A 101 -1.40 -5.45 -3.19
CA ALA A 101 -1.05 -6.26 -4.35
C ALA A 101 -2.25 -7.08 -4.86
N LEU A 102 -3.00 -7.75 -3.97
CA LEU A 102 -4.22 -8.46 -4.33
C LEU A 102 -5.25 -7.52 -4.95
N TYR A 103 -5.43 -6.33 -4.39
CA TYR A 103 -6.32 -5.32 -4.95
C TYR A 103 -5.93 -4.99 -6.40
N PHE A 104 -4.66 -4.71 -6.70
CA PHE A 104 -4.20 -4.41 -8.05
C PHE A 104 -4.33 -5.60 -8.99
N LEU A 105 -3.88 -6.80 -8.59
CA LEU A 105 -3.93 -8.03 -9.39
C LEU A 105 -5.35 -8.41 -9.79
N THR A 106 -6.34 -8.03 -8.99
CA THR A 106 -7.75 -8.36 -9.22
C THR A 106 -8.52 -7.33 -10.05
N ARG A 107 -7.89 -6.24 -10.51
CA ARG A 107 -8.56 -5.23 -11.34
C ARG A 107 -8.81 -5.71 -12.78
N ASN A 108 -7.92 -6.52 -13.31
CA ASN A 108 -8.11 -7.27 -14.57
C ASN A 108 -7.11 -8.44 -14.62
N GLU A 109 -7.26 -9.34 -15.61
CA GLU A 109 -6.42 -10.53 -15.74
C GLU A 109 -5.00 -10.24 -16.25
N GLY A 110 -4.79 -9.09 -16.92
CA GLY A 110 -3.50 -8.74 -17.56
C GLY A 110 -2.52 -7.98 -16.65
N VAL A 111 -2.92 -7.57 -15.44
CA VAL A 111 -2.05 -6.76 -14.56
C VAL A 111 -0.86 -7.57 -14.08
N LYS A 112 0.34 -6.98 -14.20
CA LYS A 112 1.57 -7.45 -13.56
C LYS A 112 2.00 -6.47 -12.46
N VAL A 113 2.34 -7.00 -11.28
CA VAL A 113 2.69 -6.19 -10.12
C VAL A 113 4.12 -6.50 -9.67
N TYR A 114 4.91 -5.46 -9.43
CA TYR A 114 6.26 -5.54 -8.87
C TYR A 114 6.20 -5.14 -7.40
N LEU A 115 6.50 -6.09 -6.52
CA LEU A 115 6.32 -6.01 -5.08
C LEU A 115 7.65 -5.86 -4.36
N PHE A 116 7.68 -5.00 -3.35
CA PHE A 116 8.86 -4.77 -2.52
C PHE A 116 8.46 -4.83 -1.05
N GLU A 117 8.98 -5.79 -0.33
CA GLU A 117 8.71 -6.01 1.09
C GLU A 117 9.95 -6.59 1.77
N PRO A 118 10.50 -5.97 2.82
CA PRO A 118 11.72 -6.43 3.46
C PRO A 118 11.50 -7.47 4.56
N VAL A 119 10.29 -7.56 5.16
CA VAL A 119 10.07 -8.34 6.38
C VAL A 119 9.74 -9.80 6.05
N PRO A 120 10.56 -10.80 6.44
CA PRO A 120 10.36 -12.21 6.05
C PRO A 120 8.99 -12.78 6.42
N ARG A 121 8.45 -12.39 7.60
CA ARG A 121 7.12 -12.80 8.04
C ARG A 121 6.01 -12.25 7.13
N ASN A 122 6.12 -10.99 6.72
CA ASN A 122 5.16 -10.38 5.81
C ASN A 122 5.23 -11.03 4.43
N ILE A 123 6.44 -11.32 3.94
CA ILE A 123 6.69 -12.04 2.69
C ILE A 123 5.99 -13.41 2.68
N GLN A 124 6.10 -14.17 3.76
CA GLN A 124 5.41 -15.46 3.88
C GLN A 124 3.89 -15.29 3.76
N ARG A 125 3.31 -14.33 4.48
CA ARG A 125 1.87 -14.01 4.47
C ARG A 125 1.41 -13.48 3.11
N LEU A 126 2.26 -12.65 2.47
CA LEU A 126 2.03 -12.14 1.12
C LEU A 126 1.91 -13.30 0.11
N ARG A 127 2.84 -14.25 0.13
CA ARG A 127 2.80 -15.43 -0.73
C ARG A 127 1.55 -16.28 -0.49
N GLU A 128 1.09 -16.40 0.77
CA GLU A 128 -0.15 -17.07 1.12
C GLU A 128 -1.38 -16.33 0.56
N ASN A 129 -1.44 -15.01 0.72
CA ASN A 129 -2.54 -14.18 0.25
C ASN A 129 -2.60 -14.06 -1.28
N LEU A 130 -1.46 -14.16 -1.96
CA LEU A 130 -1.35 -14.06 -3.42
C LEU A 130 -1.27 -15.43 -4.11
N LYS A 131 -1.61 -16.51 -3.41
CA LYS A 131 -1.64 -17.86 -3.99
C LYS A 131 -2.57 -17.90 -5.20
N GLY A 132 -2.03 -18.40 -6.33
CA GLY A 132 -2.71 -18.42 -7.63
C GLY A 132 -2.37 -17.24 -8.54
N PHE A 133 -1.61 -16.25 -8.05
CA PHE A 133 -1.15 -15.09 -8.83
C PHE A 133 0.36 -15.11 -9.10
N GLU A 134 1.07 -16.20 -8.83
CA GLU A 134 2.55 -16.31 -8.84
C GLU A 134 3.18 -15.87 -10.18
N LYS A 135 2.48 -16.09 -11.29
CA LYS A 135 2.93 -15.68 -12.62
C LYS A 135 2.70 -14.19 -12.93
N ARG A 136 1.94 -13.49 -12.07
CA ARG A 136 1.49 -12.12 -12.28
C ARG A 136 2.14 -11.10 -11.35
N TYR A 137 3.03 -11.54 -10.47
CA TYR A 137 3.84 -10.62 -9.68
C TYR A 137 5.32 -11.02 -9.68
N VAL A 138 6.17 -10.05 -9.37
CA VAL A 138 7.59 -10.23 -9.09
C VAL A 138 7.83 -9.64 -7.70
N LEU A 139 8.40 -10.44 -6.79
CA LEU A 139 8.67 -10.02 -5.43
C LEU A 139 10.17 -9.81 -5.21
N SER A 140 10.52 -8.62 -4.74
CA SER A 140 11.86 -8.25 -4.27
C SER A 140 11.84 -8.13 -2.74
N GLU A 141 12.64 -8.96 -2.06
CA GLU A 141 12.69 -9.04 -0.60
C GLU A 141 13.64 -7.96 -0.04
N CYS A 142 13.27 -6.69 -0.24
CA CYS A 142 14.05 -5.55 0.17
C CYS A 142 13.16 -4.34 0.51
N ALA A 143 13.70 -3.42 1.30
CA ALA A 143 13.11 -2.11 1.51
C ALA A 143 13.44 -1.17 0.35
N ILE A 144 12.64 -0.11 0.21
CA ILE A 144 12.89 0.96 -0.76
C ILE A 144 13.26 2.25 -0.04
N GLY A 145 14.31 2.87 -0.53
CA GLY A 145 14.81 4.16 -0.06
C GLY A 145 15.30 5.04 -1.19
N VAL A 146 16.23 5.94 -0.89
CA VAL A 146 16.87 6.82 -1.90
C VAL A 146 18.28 6.37 -2.25
N GLU A 147 18.92 5.60 -1.38
CA GLU A 147 20.28 5.10 -1.53
C GLU A 147 20.34 3.58 -1.35
N ASN A 148 21.36 2.97 -1.95
CA ASN A 148 21.61 1.54 -1.77
C ASN A 148 22.35 1.31 -0.45
N GLY A 149 21.95 0.27 0.30
CA GLY A 149 22.61 -0.04 1.55
C GLY A 149 21.94 -1.15 2.33
N LYS A 150 22.38 -1.31 3.57
CA LYS A 150 21.71 -2.14 4.58
C LYS A 150 21.36 -1.24 5.73
N LEU A 151 20.14 -1.29 6.17
CA LEU A 151 19.64 -0.51 7.31
C LEU A 151 18.94 -1.40 8.31
N ASP A 152 18.97 -0.97 9.54
CA ASP A 152 18.19 -1.58 10.60
C ASP A 152 16.71 -1.21 10.42
N PHE A 153 15.88 -2.23 10.41
CA PHE A 153 14.44 -2.13 10.26
C PHE A 153 13.78 -2.62 11.55
N VAL A 154 12.99 -1.76 12.15
CA VAL A 154 12.27 -2.11 13.37
C VAL A 154 10.97 -2.80 12.98
N CYS A 155 10.82 -4.06 13.37
CA CYS A 155 9.60 -4.82 13.20
C CYS A 155 8.85 -4.87 14.52
N GLU A 156 7.63 -4.39 14.55
CA GLU A 156 6.74 -4.60 15.68
C GLU A 156 6.16 -6.03 15.67
N ASP A 157 5.94 -6.64 16.83
CA ASP A 157 5.42 -8.01 16.95
C ASP A 157 4.04 -8.18 16.30
N THR A 158 3.23 -7.12 16.24
CA THR A 158 1.93 -7.11 15.55
C THR A 158 2.07 -7.04 14.03
N GLY A 159 3.25 -6.64 13.50
CA GLY A 159 3.50 -6.42 12.07
C GLY A 159 2.90 -5.12 11.54
N ARG A 160 2.48 -4.22 12.44
CA ARG A 160 1.78 -2.98 12.10
C ARG A 160 2.71 -1.90 11.59
N TYR A 161 3.76 -1.64 12.36
CA TYR A 161 4.74 -0.62 12.06
C TYR A 161 6.09 -1.29 11.85
N GLY A 162 6.58 -1.20 10.66
CA GLY A 162 7.95 -1.51 10.36
C GLY A 162 8.48 -0.33 9.58
N GLY A 163 9.57 0.27 10.00
CA GLY A 163 10.17 1.39 9.31
C GLY A 163 11.68 1.37 9.43
N LEU A 164 12.33 2.02 8.47
CA LEU A 164 13.76 2.26 8.57
C LEU A 164 14.04 3.13 9.79
N MET A 165 15.00 2.74 10.63
CA MET A 165 15.42 3.59 11.74
C MET A 165 15.92 4.93 11.18
N LYS A 166 15.39 6.04 11.72
CA LYS A 166 15.90 7.37 11.38
C LYS A 166 17.35 7.45 11.85
N GLU A 167 18.23 8.00 11.03
CA GLU A 167 19.60 8.34 11.44
C GLU A 167 19.57 9.15 12.73
N GLY A 168 20.26 8.67 13.77
CA GLY A 168 20.31 9.33 15.09
C GLY A 168 19.25 8.88 16.11
N ALA A 169 18.38 7.92 15.80
CA ALA A 169 17.49 7.32 16.78
C ALA A 169 18.27 6.26 17.62
N GLU A 170 18.63 6.62 18.85
CA GLU A 170 19.47 5.76 19.70
C GLU A 170 18.80 4.47 20.18
N HIS A 171 17.47 4.37 20.22
CA HIS A 171 16.72 3.16 20.64
C HIS A 171 15.28 3.16 20.14
N PRO A 172 14.67 1.95 19.91
CA PRO A 172 13.23 1.83 19.74
C PRO A 172 12.51 2.34 21.01
N PRO A 173 11.27 2.81 20.92
CA PRO A 173 10.52 3.33 22.06
C PRO A 173 10.52 2.34 23.22
N ARG A 174 10.83 2.80 24.45
CA ARG A 174 10.86 1.98 25.65
C ARG A 174 9.54 1.24 25.84
N GLY A 175 9.62 -0.09 25.99
CA GLY A 175 8.47 -0.95 26.29
C GLY A 175 7.87 -1.70 25.09
N SER A 176 8.41 -1.54 23.87
CA SER A 176 8.04 -2.37 22.74
C SER A 176 8.97 -3.58 22.60
N THR A 177 8.43 -4.76 22.36
CA THR A 177 9.16 -5.98 21.98
C THR A 177 9.58 -5.91 20.52
N ASN A 178 10.09 -4.76 20.08
CA ASN A 178 10.45 -4.52 18.70
C ASN A 178 11.70 -5.32 18.34
N LYS A 179 11.56 -6.18 17.35
CA LYS A 179 12.68 -6.91 16.78
C LYS A 179 13.34 -6.04 15.70
N VAL A 180 14.63 -5.78 15.88
CA VAL A 180 15.44 -5.13 14.83
C VAL A 180 15.97 -6.20 13.89
N ILE A 181 15.74 -6.03 12.59
CA ILE A 181 16.33 -6.87 11.55
C ILE A 181 17.11 -5.99 10.58
N GLN A 182 18.21 -6.51 10.07
CA GLN A 182 18.94 -5.84 9.00
C GLN A 182 18.31 -6.19 7.67
N VAL A 183 17.93 -5.17 6.88
CA VAL A 183 17.32 -5.34 5.56
C VAL A 183 18.16 -4.68 4.49
N GLN A 184 18.15 -5.27 3.28
CA GLN A 184 18.67 -4.63 2.09
C GLN A 184 17.75 -3.48 1.69
N VAL A 185 18.32 -2.32 1.37
CA VAL A 185 17.61 -1.17 0.83
C VAL A 185 18.05 -0.93 -0.61
N LEU A 186 17.08 -0.77 -1.50
CA LEU A 186 17.34 -0.39 -2.90
C LEU A 186 16.80 1.02 -3.18
N PRO A 187 17.48 1.83 -4.01
CA PRO A 187 16.97 3.12 -4.41
C PRO A 187 15.69 2.99 -5.24
N ALA A 188 14.70 3.83 -4.98
CA ALA A 188 13.45 3.86 -5.74
C ALA A 188 13.70 4.07 -7.25
N ASN A 189 14.59 4.98 -7.62
CA ASN A 189 14.96 5.22 -9.01
C ASN A 189 15.59 4.00 -9.69
N TYR A 190 16.40 3.23 -8.97
CA TYR A 190 16.96 1.98 -9.49
C TYR A 190 15.85 0.95 -9.72
N SER A 191 15.02 0.72 -8.71
CA SER A 191 13.94 -0.27 -8.76
C SER A 191 12.91 0.03 -9.85
N LEU A 192 12.50 1.30 -10.00
CA LEU A 192 11.62 1.74 -11.09
C LEU A 192 12.31 1.61 -12.46
N GLY A 193 13.60 1.94 -12.53
CA GLY A 193 14.38 1.77 -13.75
C GLY A 193 14.47 0.31 -14.22
N GLU A 194 14.65 -0.65 -13.30
CA GLU A 194 14.63 -2.09 -13.63
C GLU A 194 13.26 -2.53 -14.19
N VAL A 195 12.17 -2.05 -13.62
CA VAL A 195 10.83 -2.31 -14.18
C VAL A 195 10.68 -1.71 -15.57
N LEU A 196 11.16 -0.47 -15.76
CA LEU A 196 11.08 0.26 -17.02
C LEU A 196 12.01 -0.28 -18.13
N LYS A 197 12.94 -1.19 -17.84
CA LYS A 197 13.69 -1.95 -18.87
C LYS A 197 12.79 -2.93 -19.61
N ASN A 198 11.79 -3.49 -18.91
CA ASN A 198 10.85 -4.48 -19.46
C ASN A 198 9.51 -3.89 -19.88
N HIS A 199 9.23 -2.67 -19.48
CA HIS A 199 7.96 -1.98 -19.74
C HIS A 199 8.22 -0.54 -20.15
N GLN A 200 7.49 -0.07 -21.15
CA GLN A 200 7.61 1.32 -21.59
C GLN A 200 7.02 2.31 -20.58
N TYR A 201 6.10 1.84 -19.74
CA TYR A 201 5.31 2.68 -18.86
C TYR A 201 4.89 1.91 -17.59
N ILE A 202 4.73 2.63 -16.47
CA ILE A 202 4.19 2.13 -15.22
C ILE A 202 2.87 2.87 -14.97
N ASP A 203 1.76 2.14 -14.91
CA ASP A 203 0.45 2.76 -14.71
C ASP A 203 0.30 3.34 -13.31
N ILE A 204 0.80 2.62 -12.29
CA ILE A 204 0.67 3.01 -10.89
C ILE A 204 1.96 2.69 -10.13
N VAL A 205 2.43 3.64 -9.34
CA VAL A 205 3.41 3.44 -8.26
C VAL A 205 2.72 3.71 -6.92
N LYS A 206 2.65 2.71 -6.03
CA LYS A 206 2.27 2.90 -4.63
C LYS A 206 3.54 3.05 -3.81
N ILE A 207 3.53 4.02 -2.89
CA ILE A 207 4.63 4.29 -1.95
C ILE A 207 4.05 4.36 -0.54
N ASP A 208 4.35 3.33 0.26
CA ASP A 208 3.89 3.19 1.63
C ASP A 208 4.99 2.42 2.39
N VAL A 209 6.02 3.16 2.80
CA VAL A 209 7.30 2.64 3.31
C VAL A 209 7.65 3.19 4.70
N GLU A 210 6.60 3.65 5.40
CA GLU A 210 6.63 4.04 6.81
C GLU A 210 7.66 5.16 7.11
N GLY A 211 7.41 6.33 6.50
CA GLY A 211 8.09 7.60 6.82
C GLY A 211 9.20 8.03 5.85
N TYR A 212 9.43 7.30 4.76
CA TYR A 212 10.38 7.67 3.70
C TYR A 212 9.70 8.17 2.42
N GLU A 213 8.36 8.23 2.37
CA GLU A 213 7.56 8.57 1.19
C GLU A 213 7.97 9.92 0.60
N ASN A 214 8.01 10.98 1.42
CA ASN A 214 8.38 12.33 0.97
C ASN A 214 9.83 12.38 0.46
N LYS A 215 10.75 11.65 1.10
CA LYS A 215 12.14 11.58 0.68
C LYS A 215 12.25 10.86 -0.68
N ILE A 216 11.54 9.77 -0.87
CA ILE A 216 11.48 9.06 -2.16
C ILE A 216 10.90 9.98 -3.24
N LEU A 217 9.72 10.58 -2.99
CA LEU A 217 9.04 11.44 -3.95
C LEU A 217 9.91 12.59 -4.44
N SER A 218 10.66 13.24 -3.52
CA SER A 218 11.55 14.36 -3.85
C SER A 218 12.81 13.96 -4.63
N HIS A 219 13.17 12.68 -4.65
CA HIS A 219 14.34 12.14 -5.34
C HIS A 219 14.03 11.41 -6.64
N LEU A 220 12.74 11.30 -7.02
CA LEU A 220 12.38 10.67 -8.29
C LEU A 220 12.91 11.49 -9.46
N ARG A 221 13.62 10.81 -10.36
CA ARG A 221 14.21 11.42 -11.55
C ARG A 221 13.14 11.74 -12.59
N THR A 222 13.32 12.81 -13.32
CA THR A 222 12.41 13.29 -14.36
C THR A 222 12.16 12.24 -15.45
N ASP A 223 13.20 11.53 -15.92
CA ASP A 223 13.06 10.50 -16.95
C ASP A 223 12.18 9.32 -16.49
N ILE A 224 12.17 9.00 -15.20
CA ILE A 224 11.29 8.00 -14.59
C ILE A 224 9.87 8.57 -14.41
N LEU A 225 9.74 9.77 -13.84
CA LEU A 225 8.45 10.44 -13.66
C LEU A 225 7.68 10.54 -14.97
N LEU A 226 8.36 10.84 -16.08
CA LEU A 226 7.75 10.92 -17.40
C LEU A 226 7.18 9.59 -17.92
N ARG A 227 7.46 8.48 -17.27
CA ARG A 227 6.98 7.13 -17.62
C ARG A 227 6.05 6.51 -16.57
N ILE A 228 5.52 7.33 -15.65
CA ILE A 228 4.56 6.91 -14.63
C ILE A 228 3.23 7.62 -14.83
N GLY A 229 2.13 6.89 -14.73
CA GLY A 229 0.79 7.42 -14.86
C GLY A 229 0.23 8.03 -13.59
N ARG A 230 0.40 7.31 -12.48
CA ARG A 230 -0.12 7.71 -11.17
C ARG A 230 0.85 7.33 -10.07
N ILE A 231 0.89 8.16 -9.02
CA ILE A 231 1.60 7.83 -7.80
C ILE A 231 0.61 7.96 -6.64
N TYR A 232 0.57 6.96 -5.77
CA TYR A 232 -0.16 6.95 -4.53
C TYR A 232 0.82 6.85 -3.37
N ALA A 233 0.86 7.85 -2.50
CA ALA A 233 1.78 7.87 -1.37
C ALA A 233 1.02 8.10 -0.05
N GLU A 234 1.28 7.26 0.95
CA GLU A 234 0.78 7.48 2.31
C GLU A 234 1.67 8.50 3.00
N THR A 235 1.27 9.78 3.00
CA THR A 235 2.10 10.85 3.54
C THR A 235 1.28 12.00 4.11
N GLU A 236 1.74 12.59 5.20
CA GLU A 236 1.21 13.83 5.74
C GLU A 236 1.75 15.01 4.93
N GLY A 237 0.90 15.70 4.20
CA GLY A 237 1.26 16.86 3.39
C GLY A 237 1.65 16.53 1.95
N GLY A 238 2.74 15.80 1.73
CA GLY A 238 3.30 15.45 0.41
C GLY A 238 3.74 16.66 -0.42
N ASN A 239 4.92 16.59 -1.01
CA ASN A 239 5.47 17.62 -1.88
C ASN A 239 4.73 17.66 -3.22
N GLU A 240 4.79 18.79 -3.93
CA GLU A 240 4.44 18.84 -5.33
C GLU A 240 5.46 18.04 -6.14
N ILE A 241 4.97 17.29 -7.13
CA ILE A 241 5.82 16.51 -8.05
C ILE A 241 5.68 17.14 -9.44
N PRO A 242 6.77 17.43 -10.14
CA PRO A 242 6.70 17.93 -11.50
C PRO A 242 5.86 17.03 -12.40
N TYR A 243 5.06 17.61 -13.28
CA TYR A 243 4.19 16.92 -14.25
C TYR A 243 2.99 16.17 -13.65
N PHE A 244 2.71 16.32 -12.36
CA PHE A 244 1.57 15.69 -11.71
C PHE A 244 0.67 16.71 -11.04
N PHE A 245 -0.63 16.49 -11.17
CA PHE A 245 -1.65 17.11 -10.33
C PHE A 245 -1.83 16.27 -9.07
N LYS A 246 -1.89 16.93 -7.91
CA LYS A 246 -2.05 16.31 -6.61
C LYS A 246 -3.47 16.45 -6.09
N GLU A 247 -4.05 15.36 -5.62
CA GLU A 247 -5.30 15.29 -4.86
C GLU A 247 -5.04 14.64 -3.50
N ARG A 248 -5.69 15.13 -2.45
CA ARG A 248 -5.67 14.48 -1.14
C ARG A 248 -6.91 13.62 -0.94
N TYR A 249 -6.73 12.35 -0.56
CA TYR A 249 -7.83 11.45 -0.25
C TYR A 249 -7.52 10.66 1.03
N GLY A 250 -8.06 11.11 2.16
CA GLY A 250 -7.71 10.55 3.47
C GLY A 250 -6.24 10.74 3.81
N ALA A 251 -5.54 9.68 4.14
CA ALA A 251 -4.11 9.65 4.38
C ALA A 251 -3.28 9.64 3.08
N ILE A 252 -3.89 9.33 1.94
CA ILE A 252 -3.19 9.14 0.67
C ILE A 252 -3.09 10.45 -0.11
N ALA A 253 -1.88 10.81 -0.52
CA ALA A 253 -1.64 11.78 -1.58
C ALA A 253 -1.68 11.04 -2.92
N ARG A 254 -2.60 11.44 -3.79
CA ARG A 254 -2.81 10.89 -5.13
C ARG A 254 -2.25 11.86 -6.14
N TYR A 255 -1.32 11.40 -6.95
CA TYR A 255 -0.70 12.18 -8.02
C TYR A 255 -1.13 11.60 -9.37
N TYR A 256 -1.69 12.45 -10.21
CA TYR A 256 -2.16 12.11 -11.55
C TYR A 256 -1.33 12.87 -12.57
N ARG A 257 -0.80 12.15 -13.55
CA ARG A 257 -0.02 12.78 -14.61
C ARG A 257 -0.85 13.79 -15.40
N ILE A 258 -0.28 14.95 -15.67
CA ILE A 258 -0.86 15.98 -16.52
C ILE A 258 -0.57 15.60 -17.98
N GLU A 259 -1.60 15.27 -18.77
CA GLU A 259 -1.47 14.73 -20.13
C GLU A 259 -0.76 15.66 -21.13
N ASN A 260 -0.70 16.97 -20.86
CA ASN A 260 -0.08 17.96 -21.75
C ASN A 260 1.45 18.08 -21.61
N SER A 261 2.10 17.31 -20.73
CA SER A 261 3.55 17.42 -20.51
C SER A 261 4.41 16.71 -21.57
N LEU A 262 3.81 16.05 -22.56
CA LEU A 262 4.54 15.40 -23.67
C LEU A 262 4.78 16.31 -24.88
N LYS A 263 4.37 17.59 -24.85
CA LYS A 263 4.65 18.59 -25.90
C LYS A 263 5.73 19.57 -25.44
N VAL A 264 6.88 19.07 -25.06
CA VAL A 264 8.11 19.89 -25.03
C VAL A 264 9.12 19.14 -25.87
N ASN A 265 9.37 19.71 -27.02
CA ASN A 265 10.28 19.41 -28.13
C ASN A 265 11.49 18.52 -27.84
#